data_ac958580aaebe2d99f10ba360f838232
#
_entry.id   ac958580aaebe2d99f10ba360f838232
#
_cell.length_a   1.000
_cell.length_b   1.000
_cell.length_c   1.000
_cell.angle_alpha   90.00
_cell.angle_beta   90.00
_cell.angle_gamma   90.00
#
_symmetry.space_group_name_H-M   'P 1'
#
loop_
_entity.id
_entity.type
_entity.pdbx_description
1 polymer ?
#
loop_
_entity_poly.entity_id
_entity_poly.type
_entity_poly.pdbx_seq_one_letter_code
_entity_poly.pdbx_strand_id
1 'polypeptide(L)'
;AKTMADEFPESHVYVVDSLSASLGQGLLLYLAVQKKREGLSAEELVQWVEENKLHIDHWFTVDDLNFLKMGGRVSATTAFLGTMLSIKPVMHTSDEGKLVPVSKARGRKASLQALIDKVAELGIEPSEQVMFICHADCEKESRAVAEELKARYGVKEVYINYIGPVIGSHTGPNTMGLFFVGTKR
;
A
#
# COMPACT_ATOMS: atom_id res chain seq x y z
N ALA A 1 -20.11 8.76 5.66
CA ALA A 1 -20.93 7.57 5.34
C ALA A 1 -21.79 7.19 6.53
N LYS A 2 -21.23 6.88 7.71
CA LYS A 2 -22.00 6.47 8.89
C LYS A 2 -23.07 7.49 9.28
N THR A 3 -22.72 8.77 9.37
CA THR A 3 -23.68 9.86 9.66
C THR A 3 -24.84 9.91 8.68
N MET A 4 -24.59 9.68 7.40
CA MET A 4 -25.62 9.64 6.37
C MET A 4 -26.45 8.36 6.43
N ALA A 5 -25.86 7.24 6.83
CA ALA A 5 -26.60 5.98 6.97
C ALA A 5 -27.69 6.06 8.03
N ASP A 6 -27.47 6.83 9.08
CA ASP A 6 -28.47 7.03 10.16
C ASP A 6 -29.73 7.76 9.67
N GLU A 7 -29.66 8.49 8.54
CA GLU A 7 -30.80 9.14 7.90
C GLU A 7 -31.65 8.18 7.04
N PHE A 8 -31.16 6.96 6.80
CA PHE A 8 -31.80 5.95 5.95
C PHE A 8 -31.92 4.61 6.69
N PRO A 9 -32.78 4.51 7.69
CA PRO A 9 -32.86 3.32 8.55
C PRO A 9 -33.25 2.03 7.80
N GLU A 10 -33.86 2.16 6.62
CA GLU A 10 -34.21 1.04 5.74
C GLU A 10 -32.98 0.46 5.01
N SER A 11 -31.83 1.17 5.04
CA SER A 11 -30.62 0.79 4.32
C SER A 11 -29.62 0.13 5.26
N HIS A 12 -29.15 -1.05 4.89
CA HIS A 12 -28.06 -1.72 5.60
C HIS A 12 -26.71 -1.17 5.10
N VAL A 13 -26.16 -0.16 5.80
CA VAL A 13 -24.88 0.47 5.47
C VAL A 13 -23.84 0.13 6.53
N TYR A 14 -22.84 -0.62 6.12
CA TYR A 14 -21.67 -0.96 6.95
C TYR A 14 -20.50 -0.08 6.59
N VAL A 15 -19.83 0.50 7.57
CA VAL A 15 -18.65 1.36 7.37
C VAL A 15 -17.47 0.73 8.07
N VAL A 16 -16.47 0.34 7.29
CA VAL A 16 -15.21 -0.23 7.78
C VAL A 16 -14.08 0.76 7.56
N ASP A 17 -13.33 1.06 8.61
CA ASP A 17 -12.06 1.77 8.48
C ASP A 17 -10.97 0.79 8.06
N SER A 18 -10.51 0.92 6.83
CA SER A 18 -9.50 0.03 6.26
C SER A 18 -8.10 0.25 6.84
N LEU A 19 -7.84 1.38 7.51
CA LEU A 19 -6.50 1.82 7.93
C LEU A 19 -5.47 1.77 6.78
N SER A 20 -5.95 1.90 5.56
CA SER A 20 -5.21 1.73 4.31
C SER A 20 -5.39 2.95 3.41
N ALA A 21 -4.44 3.15 2.52
CA ALA A 21 -4.51 4.19 1.50
C ALA A 21 -4.10 3.66 0.13
N SER A 22 -4.42 4.42 -0.94
CA SER A 22 -4.03 4.12 -2.31
C SER A 22 -4.46 2.70 -2.73
N LEU A 23 -3.61 1.99 -3.45
CA LEU A 23 -3.89 0.63 -3.91
C LEU A 23 -3.82 -0.43 -2.79
N GLY A 24 -3.40 -0.08 -1.57
CA GLY A 24 -3.58 -0.96 -0.41
C GLY A 24 -5.05 -1.09 -0.03
N GLN A 25 -5.79 0.03 0.00
CA GLN A 25 -7.26 -0.01 0.09
C GLN A 25 -7.87 -0.72 -1.13
N GLY A 26 -7.30 -0.50 -2.32
CA GLY A 26 -7.71 -1.17 -3.55
C GLY A 26 -7.56 -2.69 -3.49
N LEU A 27 -6.44 -3.19 -2.96
CA LEU A 27 -6.21 -4.63 -2.78
C LEU A 27 -7.20 -5.24 -1.78
N LEU A 28 -7.42 -4.58 -0.63
CA LEU A 28 -8.42 -5.04 0.33
C LEU A 28 -9.81 -5.11 -0.30
N LEU A 29 -10.20 -4.09 -1.07
CA LEU A 29 -11.47 -4.10 -1.79
C LEU A 29 -11.55 -5.20 -2.85
N TYR A 30 -10.46 -5.41 -3.61
CA TYR A 30 -10.37 -6.50 -4.58
C TYR A 30 -10.62 -7.86 -3.93
N LEU A 31 -9.96 -8.13 -2.81
CA LEU A 31 -10.11 -9.38 -2.06
C LEU A 31 -11.53 -9.52 -1.48
N ALA A 32 -12.10 -8.44 -0.93
CA ALA A 32 -13.47 -8.42 -0.45
C ALA A 32 -14.49 -8.74 -1.55
N VAL A 33 -14.26 -8.24 -2.78
CA VAL A 33 -15.11 -8.59 -3.94
C VAL A 33 -14.99 -10.06 -4.30
N GLN A 34 -13.82 -10.69 -4.17
CA GLN A 34 -13.69 -12.14 -4.38
C GLN A 34 -14.49 -12.92 -3.33
N LYS A 35 -14.40 -12.52 -2.06
CA LYS A 35 -15.19 -13.13 -0.97
C LYS A 35 -16.70 -12.98 -1.18
N LYS A 36 -17.14 -11.82 -1.64
CA LYS A 36 -18.54 -11.65 -2.05
C LYS A 36 -18.96 -12.61 -3.16
N ARG A 37 -18.09 -12.84 -4.16
CA ARG A 37 -18.35 -13.78 -5.27
C ARG A 37 -18.37 -15.23 -4.80
N GLU A 38 -17.65 -15.56 -3.72
CA GLU A 38 -17.72 -16.85 -3.04
C GLU A 38 -19.02 -17.05 -2.25
N GLY A 39 -19.85 -16.00 -2.11
CA GLY A 39 -21.18 -16.09 -1.53
C GLY A 39 -21.35 -15.51 -0.12
N LEU A 40 -20.34 -14.81 0.41
CA LEU A 40 -20.45 -14.19 1.73
C LEU A 40 -21.58 -13.14 1.75
N SER A 41 -22.39 -13.15 2.82
CA SER A 41 -23.35 -12.09 3.14
C SER A 41 -22.65 -10.76 3.43
N ALA A 42 -23.38 -9.67 3.53
CA ALA A 42 -22.81 -8.36 3.85
C ALA A 42 -22.15 -8.35 5.24
N GLU A 43 -22.78 -8.98 6.23
CA GLU A 43 -22.26 -9.10 7.60
C GLU A 43 -20.97 -9.93 7.65
N GLU A 44 -20.96 -11.10 7.02
CA GLU A 44 -19.77 -11.96 6.92
C GLU A 44 -18.63 -11.26 6.19
N LEU A 45 -18.94 -10.47 5.16
CA LEU A 45 -17.96 -9.70 4.42
C LEU A 45 -17.33 -8.59 5.27
N VAL A 46 -18.14 -7.88 6.07
CA VAL A 46 -17.64 -6.88 7.03
C VAL A 46 -16.69 -7.53 8.03
N GLN A 47 -17.11 -8.66 8.62
CA GLN A 47 -16.28 -9.39 9.56
C GLN A 47 -14.96 -9.82 8.90
N TRP A 48 -15.01 -10.39 7.70
CA TRP A 48 -13.83 -10.80 6.96
C TRP A 48 -12.88 -9.62 6.71
N VAL A 49 -13.40 -8.45 6.29
CA VAL A 49 -12.59 -7.25 6.05
C VAL A 49 -11.94 -6.75 7.34
N GLU A 50 -12.67 -6.71 8.46
CA GLU A 50 -12.11 -6.32 9.76
C GLU A 50 -10.98 -7.24 10.22
N GLU A 51 -11.11 -8.55 10.01
CA GLU A 51 -10.10 -9.55 10.38
C GLU A 51 -8.85 -9.50 9.47
N ASN A 52 -9.02 -9.08 8.20
CA ASN A 52 -7.95 -9.16 7.20
C ASN A 52 -7.29 -7.81 6.84
N LYS A 53 -7.86 -6.69 7.23
CA LYS A 53 -7.34 -5.36 6.85
C LYS A 53 -5.90 -5.08 7.27
N LEU A 54 -5.43 -5.67 8.38
CA LEU A 54 -4.05 -5.53 8.86
C LEU A 54 -3.08 -6.55 8.23
N HIS A 55 -3.57 -7.42 7.38
CA HIS A 55 -2.73 -8.31 6.55
C HIS A 55 -2.40 -7.69 5.18
N ILE A 56 -2.91 -6.51 4.87
CA ILE A 56 -2.54 -5.80 3.65
C ILE A 56 -1.28 -4.99 3.91
N ASP A 57 -0.16 -5.49 3.43
CA ASP A 57 1.13 -4.80 3.49
C ASP A 57 1.18 -3.60 2.54
N HIS A 58 1.78 -2.50 3.01
CA HIS A 58 1.93 -1.26 2.28
C HIS A 58 3.40 -0.83 2.36
N TRP A 59 4.21 -1.24 1.41
CA TRP A 59 5.61 -0.84 1.33
C TRP A 59 5.79 0.17 0.23
N PHE A 60 6.45 1.29 0.51
CA PHE A 60 6.65 2.32 -0.49
C PHE A 60 7.97 3.06 -0.30
N THR A 61 8.40 3.73 -1.37
CA THR A 61 9.54 4.63 -1.38
C THR A 61 9.16 5.93 -2.07
N VAL A 62 9.75 7.03 -1.62
CA VAL A 62 9.61 8.36 -2.23
C VAL A 62 10.98 8.90 -2.59
N ASP A 63 11.02 9.82 -3.54
CA ASP A 63 12.28 10.46 -3.90
C ASP A 63 12.70 11.55 -2.89
N ASP A 64 11.71 12.27 -2.37
CA ASP A 64 11.94 13.37 -1.45
C ASP A 64 10.92 13.36 -0.30
N LEU A 65 11.40 13.18 0.93
CA LEU A 65 10.58 13.24 2.15
C LEU A 65 9.97 14.61 2.44
N ASN A 66 10.45 15.68 1.81
CA ASN A 66 9.92 17.01 2.02
C ASN A 66 8.45 17.11 1.61
N PHE A 67 8.01 16.39 0.58
CA PHE A 67 6.59 16.34 0.22
C PHE A 67 5.74 15.79 1.36
N LEU A 68 6.12 14.67 1.96
CA LEU A 68 5.42 14.07 3.10
C LEU A 68 5.45 14.96 4.34
N LYS A 69 6.57 15.67 4.56
CA LYS A 69 6.72 16.64 5.66
C LYS A 69 5.81 17.84 5.48
N MET A 70 5.83 18.47 4.31
CA MET A 70 4.95 19.60 3.98
C MET A 70 3.48 19.23 4.08
N GLY A 71 3.16 18.01 3.67
CA GLY A 71 1.81 17.46 3.78
C GLY A 71 1.41 17.02 5.21
N GLY A 72 2.32 17.09 6.19
CA GLY A 72 2.06 16.67 7.57
C GLY A 72 1.89 15.15 7.76
N ARG A 73 2.40 14.32 6.82
CA ARG A 73 2.30 12.86 6.86
C ARG A 73 3.49 12.19 7.55
N VAL A 74 4.58 12.93 7.74
CA VAL A 74 5.71 12.54 8.59
C VAL A 74 6.09 13.69 9.51
N SER A 75 6.55 13.40 10.72
CA SER A 75 6.98 14.43 11.65
C SER A 75 8.31 15.07 11.22
N ALA A 76 8.49 16.37 11.51
CA ALA A 76 9.72 17.09 11.22
C ALA A 76 10.94 16.55 11.98
N THR A 77 10.71 15.85 13.08
CA THR A 77 11.73 15.25 13.95
C THR A 77 12.24 13.89 13.48
N THR A 78 11.68 13.37 12.36
CA THR A 78 12.17 12.10 11.82
C THR A 78 13.63 12.28 11.41
N ALA A 79 14.57 11.62 12.10
CA ALA A 79 16.02 11.62 11.85
C ALA A 79 16.41 11.17 10.42
N PHE A 80 15.42 10.94 9.59
CA PHE A 80 15.51 10.63 8.17
C PHE A 80 15.78 11.85 7.27
N LEU A 81 15.65 13.07 7.79
CA LEU A 81 15.84 14.32 7.04
C LEU A 81 17.33 14.68 6.81
N GLY A 82 18.21 13.71 6.80
CA GLY A 82 19.60 13.93 6.40
C GLY A 82 19.69 14.24 4.89
N THR A 83 20.32 15.35 4.56
CA THR A 83 20.49 16.01 3.25
C THR A 83 21.30 15.23 2.20
N MET A 84 21.29 13.91 2.19
CA MET A 84 21.97 13.15 1.15
C MET A 84 21.02 12.84 0.00
N LEU A 85 21.23 13.54 -1.11
CA LEU A 85 20.46 13.44 -2.37
C LEU A 85 20.31 12.01 -2.91
N SER A 86 21.17 11.08 -2.47
CA SER A 86 21.18 9.68 -2.89
C SER A 86 20.49 8.71 -1.92
N ILE A 87 19.99 9.19 -0.78
CA ILE A 87 19.31 8.31 0.20
C ILE A 87 17.81 8.33 -0.04
N LYS A 88 17.25 7.16 -0.29
CA LYS A 88 15.81 6.94 -0.49
C LYS A 88 15.22 6.23 0.73
N PRO A 89 14.13 6.73 1.30
CA PRO A 89 13.47 6.06 2.42
C PRO A 89 12.70 4.83 1.92
N VAL A 90 12.73 3.77 2.72
CA VAL A 90 11.81 2.64 2.62
C VAL A 90 10.83 2.77 3.76
N MET A 91 9.58 2.83 3.43
CA MET A 91 8.50 3.18 4.34
C MET A 91 7.38 2.14 4.30
N HIS A 92 6.62 2.06 5.38
CA HIS A 92 5.38 1.30 5.39
C HIS A 92 4.25 2.05 6.11
N THR A 93 3.05 1.47 6.07
CA THR A 93 1.91 1.94 6.85
C THR A 93 1.76 1.07 8.09
N SER A 94 1.75 1.67 9.30
CA SER A 94 1.57 0.95 10.57
C SER A 94 0.14 0.43 10.77
N ASP A 95 -0.07 -0.35 11.81
CA ASP A 95 -1.38 -0.87 12.20
C ASP A 95 -2.39 0.25 12.50
N GLU A 96 -1.91 1.43 12.90
CA GLU A 96 -2.75 2.62 13.11
C GLU A 96 -2.99 3.44 11.83
N GLY A 97 -2.58 2.95 10.66
CA GLY A 97 -2.72 3.65 9.38
C GLY A 97 -1.76 4.82 9.17
N LYS A 98 -0.66 4.88 9.93
CA LYS A 98 0.34 5.97 9.85
C LYS A 98 1.50 5.59 8.95
N LEU A 99 2.06 6.57 8.24
CA LEU A 99 3.25 6.38 7.42
C LEU A 99 4.50 6.39 8.29
N VAL A 100 5.25 5.29 8.28
CA VAL A 100 6.43 5.09 9.13
C VAL A 100 7.66 4.80 8.28
N PRO A 101 8.75 5.56 8.44
CA PRO A 101 10.04 5.22 7.82
C PRO A 101 10.68 4.05 8.56
N VAL A 102 11.09 3.03 7.82
CA VAL A 102 11.67 1.78 8.38
C VAL A 102 13.17 1.71 8.13
N SER A 103 13.58 1.98 6.91
CA SER A 103 14.99 1.90 6.54
C SER A 103 15.35 2.92 5.46
N LYS A 104 16.67 3.00 5.18
CA LYS A 104 17.23 3.88 4.15
C LYS A 104 17.95 3.02 3.11
N ALA A 105 17.68 3.29 1.85
CA ALA A 105 18.39 2.67 0.74
C ALA A 105 19.29 3.69 0.03
N ARG A 106 20.46 3.26 -0.40
CA ARG A 106 21.37 4.13 -1.15
C ARG A 106 21.06 4.04 -2.64
N GLY A 107 20.38 5.05 -3.13
CA GLY A 107 19.95 5.16 -4.54
C GLY A 107 18.62 4.47 -4.84
N ARG A 108 18.07 4.85 -5.98
CA ARG A 108 16.74 4.43 -6.44
C ARG A 108 16.62 2.91 -6.60
N LYS A 109 17.59 2.30 -7.28
CA LYS A 109 17.59 0.84 -7.52
C LYS A 109 17.52 0.06 -6.21
N ALA A 110 18.31 0.47 -5.21
CA ALA A 110 18.32 -0.20 -3.91
C ALA A 110 17.00 -0.02 -3.14
N SER A 111 16.32 1.14 -3.28
CA SER A 111 15.01 1.32 -2.64
C SER A 111 13.93 0.46 -3.27
N LEU A 112 13.93 0.31 -4.58
CA LEU A 112 12.99 -0.59 -5.27
C LEU A 112 13.25 -2.06 -4.92
N GLN A 113 14.53 -2.46 -4.86
CA GLN A 113 14.92 -3.80 -4.44
C GLN A 113 14.44 -4.09 -3.00
N ALA A 114 14.56 -3.13 -2.09
CA ALA A 114 14.10 -3.29 -0.73
C ALA A 114 12.57 -3.49 -0.64
N LEU A 115 11.76 -2.91 -1.53
CA LEU A 115 10.33 -3.20 -1.61
C LEU A 115 10.07 -4.65 -2.05
N ILE A 116 10.80 -5.11 -3.06
CA ILE A 116 10.69 -6.49 -3.58
C ILE A 116 11.08 -7.51 -2.51
N ASP A 117 12.15 -7.24 -1.77
CA ASP A 117 12.64 -8.14 -0.71
C ASP A 117 11.63 -8.29 0.45
N LYS A 118 10.77 -7.27 0.67
CA LYS A 118 9.68 -7.37 1.65
C LYS A 118 8.65 -8.45 1.31
N VAL A 119 8.47 -8.77 0.06
CA VAL A 119 7.59 -9.88 -0.35
C VAL A 119 8.15 -11.23 0.11
N ALA A 120 9.47 -11.43 0.05
CA ALA A 120 10.09 -12.64 0.59
C ALA A 120 10.06 -12.72 2.11
N GLU A 121 10.14 -11.55 2.78
CA GLU A 121 10.17 -11.46 4.24
C GLU A 121 8.79 -11.67 4.86
N LEU A 122 7.74 -11.10 4.26
CA LEU A 122 6.41 -10.96 4.88
C LEU A 122 5.28 -11.61 4.08
N GLY A 123 5.45 -11.81 2.77
CA GLY A 123 4.38 -12.27 1.88
C GLY A 123 3.92 -13.70 2.20
N ILE A 124 2.61 -13.88 2.27
CA ILE A 124 1.98 -15.21 2.42
C ILE A 124 1.78 -15.79 1.01
N GLU A 125 2.40 -16.93 0.72
CA GLU A 125 2.23 -17.64 -0.56
C GLU A 125 2.24 -16.70 -1.79
N PRO A 126 3.34 -15.98 -2.06
CA PRO A 126 3.39 -14.93 -3.08
C PRO A 126 2.96 -15.41 -4.47
N SER A 127 3.19 -16.68 -4.82
CA SER A 127 2.77 -17.29 -6.09
C SER A 127 1.25 -17.40 -6.25
N GLU A 128 0.51 -17.39 -5.15
CA GLU A 128 -0.96 -17.45 -5.17
C GLU A 128 -1.63 -16.09 -5.17
N GLN A 129 -0.84 -15.01 -5.03
CA GLN A 129 -1.35 -13.66 -4.90
C GLN A 129 -1.46 -12.90 -6.23
N VAL A 130 -2.38 -11.95 -6.21
CA VAL A 130 -2.36 -10.76 -7.05
C VAL A 130 -1.79 -9.61 -6.24
N MET A 131 -0.80 -8.91 -6.77
CA MET A 131 -0.17 -7.78 -6.10
C MET A 131 -0.49 -6.47 -6.81
N PHE A 132 -0.41 -5.36 -6.09
CA PHE A 132 -0.73 -4.06 -6.64
C PHE A 132 0.48 -3.13 -6.52
N ILE A 133 0.74 -2.35 -7.56
CA ILE A 133 1.75 -1.29 -7.57
C ILE A 133 1.08 0.02 -7.93
N CYS A 134 1.31 1.05 -7.12
CA CYS A 134 0.98 2.42 -7.51
C CYS A 134 2.26 3.23 -7.76
N HIS A 135 2.18 4.22 -8.66
CA HIS A 135 3.33 5.06 -8.96
C HIS A 135 2.95 6.51 -9.29
N ALA A 136 3.88 7.43 -9.06
CA ALA A 136 3.81 8.82 -9.49
C ALA A 136 4.89 9.07 -10.55
N ASP A 137 4.50 8.97 -11.82
CA ASP A 137 5.35 9.24 -13.01
C ASP A 137 6.62 8.36 -13.11
N CYS A 138 6.56 7.11 -12.64
CA CYS A 138 7.66 6.15 -12.80
C CYS A 138 7.17 4.76 -13.30
N GLU A 139 6.32 4.75 -14.32
CA GLU A 139 5.70 3.54 -14.87
C GLU A 139 6.72 2.50 -15.36
N LYS A 140 7.80 2.94 -16.02
CA LYS A 140 8.83 2.04 -16.52
C LYS A 140 9.49 1.23 -15.40
N GLU A 141 9.79 1.88 -14.27
CA GLU A 141 10.34 1.21 -13.10
C GLU A 141 9.31 0.29 -12.44
N SER A 142 8.05 0.70 -12.40
CA SER A 142 6.94 -0.11 -11.86
C SER A 142 6.75 -1.39 -12.64
N ARG A 143 6.82 -1.34 -13.96
CA ARG A 143 6.79 -2.54 -14.82
C ARG A 143 8.00 -3.44 -14.57
N ALA A 144 9.20 -2.90 -14.40
CA ALA A 144 10.39 -3.69 -14.09
C ALA A 144 10.26 -4.40 -12.72
N VAL A 145 9.72 -3.71 -11.71
CA VAL A 145 9.42 -4.31 -10.40
C VAL A 145 8.39 -5.42 -10.54
N ALA A 146 7.32 -5.22 -11.32
CA ALA A 146 6.31 -6.24 -11.54
C ALA A 146 6.86 -7.49 -12.21
N GLU A 147 7.72 -7.34 -13.22
CA GLU A 147 8.36 -8.48 -13.88
C GLU A 147 9.33 -9.22 -12.94
N GLU A 148 10.04 -8.50 -12.08
CA GLU A 148 10.90 -9.12 -11.07
C GLU A 148 10.10 -9.89 -10.01
N LEU A 149 8.96 -9.37 -9.56
CA LEU A 149 8.04 -10.07 -8.66
C LEU A 149 7.52 -11.38 -9.27
N LYS A 150 7.11 -11.36 -10.53
CA LYS A 150 6.69 -12.57 -11.26
C LYS A 150 7.83 -13.57 -11.41
N ALA A 151 9.00 -13.11 -11.80
CA ALA A 151 10.16 -13.97 -12.04
C ALA A 151 10.70 -14.61 -10.76
N ARG A 152 10.74 -13.86 -9.64
CA ARG A 152 11.29 -14.34 -8.37
C ARG A 152 10.32 -15.17 -7.56
N TYR A 153 9.07 -14.74 -7.50
CA TYR A 153 8.09 -15.28 -6.56
C TYR A 153 6.91 -15.95 -7.23
N GLY A 154 6.87 -15.96 -8.57
CA GLY A 154 5.78 -16.58 -9.32
C GLY A 154 4.43 -15.85 -9.17
N VAL A 155 4.45 -14.58 -8.78
CA VAL A 155 3.22 -13.80 -8.56
C VAL A 155 2.29 -13.91 -9.77
N LYS A 156 1.02 -14.26 -9.55
CA LYS A 156 0.05 -14.50 -10.63
C LYS A 156 -0.16 -13.29 -11.52
N GLU A 157 -0.39 -12.15 -10.90
CA GLU A 157 -0.67 -10.90 -11.59
C GLU A 157 -0.23 -9.70 -10.77
N VAL A 158 0.22 -8.64 -11.44
CA VAL A 158 0.55 -7.38 -10.80
C VAL A 158 -0.22 -6.25 -11.50
N TYR A 159 -1.15 -5.65 -10.79
CA TYR A 159 -1.86 -4.47 -11.28
C TYR A 159 -1.06 -3.21 -10.98
N ILE A 160 -0.84 -2.41 -12.03
CA ILE A 160 -0.10 -1.16 -11.94
C ILE A 160 -1.04 -0.01 -12.27
N ASN A 161 -1.04 1.03 -11.43
CA ASN A 161 -1.83 2.23 -11.71
C ASN A 161 -1.14 3.49 -11.17
N TYR A 162 -1.56 4.65 -11.65
CA TYR A 162 -1.13 5.94 -11.14
C TYR A 162 -1.62 6.20 -9.73
N ILE A 163 -0.80 6.91 -8.96
CA ILE A 163 -1.23 7.53 -7.70
C ILE A 163 -2.16 8.69 -8.03
N GLY A 164 -3.32 8.75 -7.36
CA GLY A 164 -4.25 9.87 -7.51
C GLY A 164 -3.64 11.20 -7.02
N PRO A 165 -4.17 12.35 -7.50
CA PRO A 165 -3.57 13.67 -7.25
C PRO A 165 -3.49 14.04 -5.75
N VAL A 166 -4.43 13.59 -4.94
CA VAL A 166 -4.45 13.86 -3.50
C VAL A 166 -3.23 13.23 -2.81
N ILE A 167 -2.96 11.95 -3.04
CA ILE A 167 -1.80 11.27 -2.48
C ILE A 167 -0.52 11.77 -3.16
N GLY A 168 -0.54 11.98 -4.47
CA GLY A 168 0.61 12.47 -5.24
C GLY A 168 1.13 13.82 -4.77
N SER A 169 0.25 14.74 -4.37
CA SER A 169 0.65 16.04 -3.80
C SER A 169 1.40 15.92 -2.47
N HIS A 170 1.16 14.85 -1.71
CA HIS A 170 1.85 14.59 -0.45
C HIS A 170 3.12 13.75 -0.60
N THR A 171 3.23 12.94 -1.64
CA THR A 171 4.34 11.99 -1.80
C THR A 171 5.36 12.43 -2.84
N GLY A 172 4.95 13.27 -3.79
CA GLY A 172 5.80 13.77 -4.87
C GLY A 172 6.01 12.77 -6.01
N PRO A 173 6.71 13.22 -7.06
CA PRO A 173 7.05 12.39 -8.20
C PRO A 173 7.98 11.24 -7.81
N ASN A 174 8.05 10.21 -8.67
CA ASN A 174 8.82 8.99 -8.48
C ASN A 174 8.45 8.18 -7.22
N THR A 175 7.33 8.48 -6.60
CA THR A 175 6.80 7.62 -5.53
C THR A 175 6.36 6.28 -6.13
N MET A 176 6.73 5.19 -5.47
CA MET A 176 6.25 3.84 -5.81
C MET A 176 5.81 3.12 -4.55
N GLY A 177 4.60 2.56 -4.57
CA GLY A 177 4.07 1.70 -3.52
C GLY A 177 3.80 0.30 -4.05
N LEU A 178 4.15 -0.71 -3.25
CA LEU A 178 3.90 -2.13 -3.47
C LEU A 178 2.97 -2.64 -2.36
N PHE A 179 1.92 -3.36 -2.76
CA PHE A 179 0.88 -3.86 -1.86
C PHE A 179 0.65 -5.35 -2.11
N PHE A 180 0.65 -6.11 -1.03
CA PHE A 180 0.47 -7.57 -1.05
C PHE A 180 -0.15 -8.05 0.26
N VAL A 181 -0.54 -9.32 0.32
CA VAL A 181 -1.02 -9.95 1.56
C VAL A 181 0.17 -10.51 2.32
N GLY A 182 0.36 -10.07 3.55
CA GLY A 182 1.46 -10.50 4.40
C GLY A 182 1.01 -11.07 5.74
N THR A 183 2.00 -11.59 6.47
CA THR A 183 1.77 -12.20 7.80
C THR A 183 1.35 -11.17 8.85
N LYS A 184 1.78 -9.93 8.65
CA LYS A 184 1.45 -8.75 9.48
C LYS A 184 1.80 -7.49 8.69
N ARG A 185 1.18 -6.39 9.08
CA ARG A 185 1.53 -5.05 8.58
C ARG A 185 2.76 -4.52 9.31
#